data_aef6ba2b6a98a990aa0ff238e6d9374f
#
_entry.id   aef6ba2b6a98a990aa0ff238e6d9374f
#
_cell.length_a   1.000
_cell.length_b   1.000
_cell.length_c   1.000
_cell.angle_alpha   90.00
_cell.angle_beta   90.00
_cell.angle_gamma   90.00
#
_symmetry.space_group_name_H-M   'P 1'
#
loop_
_entity.id
_entity.type
_entity.pdbx_description
1 polymer ?
#
loop_
_entity_poly.entity_id
_entity_poly.type
_entity_poly.pdbx_seq_one_letter_code
_entity_poly.pdbx_strand_id
1 'polypeptide(L)'
;MLENNTNTPERKNPFFEPYNTPHDTVPFDRIRLEDYEEAFLEGIRRDDEEIDKIVNDPAEPTFENTIVRVDNENGDNYYDLLSRVSTVFGCMMSAETCDELDALAQKMSPILTKHSNDVKLNRRLFERVKYVYEHHRELTPEEQMLLDNAYDGFVRSGALLDEEGKEKLRKLTEEASMLSLQFSQNLLKENKAFTLNITDEAQLDGL
;
A
#
# COMPACT_ATOMS: atom_id res chain seq x y z
N MET A 1 -16.05 36.54 34.33
CA MET A 1 -16.22 35.36 33.47
C MET A 1 -15.29 35.57 32.29
N LEU A 2 -14.17 34.91 32.27
CA LEU A 2 -13.24 34.91 31.13
C LEU A 2 -13.61 33.67 30.28
N GLU A 3 -14.22 33.89 29.15
CA GLU A 3 -14.46 32.84 28.15
C GLU A 3 -13.12 32.39 27.61
N ASN A 4 -12.68 31.20 28.02
CA ASN A 4 -11.57 30.49 27.38
C ASN A 4 -11.99 30.06 25.98
N ASN A 5 -11.85 30.94 25.02
CA ASN A 5 -11.99 30.61 23.61
C ASN A 5 -10.64 30.06 23.13
N THR A 6 -10.33 28.81 23.49
CA THR A 6 -9.18 28.08 22.95
C THR A 6 -9.56 27.52 21.58
N ASN A 7 -9.69 28.41 20.60
CA ASN A 7 -9.79 28.03 19.20
C ASN A 7 -8.36 27.75 18.69
N THR A 8 -7.73 26.70 19.21
CA THR A 8 -6.53 26.14 18.58
C THR A 8 -6.98 25.54 17.27
N PRO A 9 -6.47 25.96 16.10
CA PRO A 9 -6.84 25.34 14.84
C PRO A 9 -6.57 23.84 14.94
N GLU A 10 -7.59 23.05 14.62
CA GLU A 10 -7.52 21.60 14.61
C GLU A 10 -6.35 21.19 13.70
N ARG A 11 -5.40 20.40 14.22
CA ARG A 11 -4.22 19.99 13.47
C ARG A 11 -4.68 19.07 12.34
N LYS A 12 -4.35 19.42 11.12
CA LYS A 12 -4.64 18.57 9.97
C LYS A 12 -3.55 17.51 9.80
N ASN A 13 -3.97 16.32 9.39
CA ASN A 13 -3.08 15.23 9.05
C ASN A 13 -2.25 15.60 7.80
N PRO A 14 -0.90 15.60 7.88
CA PRO A 14 -0.04 15.99 6.76
C PRO A 14 -0.20 15.13 5.50
N PHE A 15 -0.68 13.90 5.61
CA PHE A 15 -0.94 13.04 4.47
C PHE A 15 -2.12 13.48 3.60
N PHE A 16 -3.02 14.32 4.10
CA PHE A 16 -4.20 14.77 3.36
C PHE A 16 -3.98 16.03 2.53
N GLU A 17 -2.82 16.64 2.66
CA GLU A 17 -2.49 17.88 1.98
C GLU A 17 -1.16 17.74 1.18
N PRO A 18 -0.93 18.59 0.16
CA PRO A 18 0.39 18.72 -0.44
C PRO A 18 1.43 19.09 0.62
N TYR A 19 2.59 18.48 0.57
CA TYR A 19 3.61 18.69 1.60
C TYR A 19 4.13 20.11 1.68
N ASN A 20 4.17 20.84 0.55
CA ASN A 20 4.64 22.23 0.45
C ASN A 20 6.03 22.41 1.10
N THR A 21 6.88 21.43 0.97
CA THR A 21 8.28 21.42 1.42
C THR A 21 9.19 21.66 0.21
N PRO A 22 10.46 22.04 0.41
CA PRO A 22 11.41 22.09 -0.69
C PRO A 22 11.50 20.72 -1.41
N HIS A 23 11.32 20.72 -2.72
CA HIS A 23 11.32 19.51 -3.56
C HIS A 23 10.24 18.45 -3.18
N ASP A 24 9.14 18.87 -2.58
CA ASP A 24 8.04 18.01 -2.10
C ASP A 24 8.51 16.86 -1.20
N THR A 25 9.59 17.08 -0.44
CA THR A 25 10.10 16.09 0.51
C THR A 25 9.12 15.81 1.63
N VAL A 26 9.13 14.58 2.15
CA VAL A 26 8.26 14.17 3.24
C VAL A 26 8.51 15.00 4.50
N PRO A 27 7.50 15.65 5.10
CA PRO A 27 7.65 16.48 6.30
C PRO A 27 7.66 15.62 7.58
N PHE A 28 8.71 14.83 7.78
CA PHE A 28 8.83 13.92 8.93
C PHE A 28 8.68 14.63 10.29
N ASP A 29 9.06 15.91 10.37
CA ASP A 29 8.90 16.74 11.56
C ASP A 29 7.44 17.05 11.92
N ARG A 30 6.52 16.90 10.98
CA ARG A 30 5.08 17.17 11.12
C ARG A 30 4.23 15.91 11.22
N ILE A 31 4.73 14.76 10.74
CA ILE A 31 4.01 13.49 10.76
C ILE A 31 4.10 12.85 12.16
N ARG A 32 2.98 12.39 12.66
CA ARG A 32 2.86 11.68 13.95
C ARG A 32 2.34 10.28 13.74
N LEU A 33 2.49 9.43 14.74
CA LEU A 33 2.05 8.04 14.69
C LEU A 33 0.54 7.90 14.38
N GLU A 34 -0.28 8.75 15.00
CA GLU A 34 -1.73 8.77 14.78
C GLU A 34 -2.13 9.10 13.33
N ASP A 35 -1.28 9.83 12.59
CA ASP A 35 -1.56 10.22 11.20
C ASP A 35 -1.56 9.04 10.23
N TYR A 36 -0.74 8.03 10.52
CA TYR A 36 -0.61 6.86 9.65
C TYR A 36 -1.91 6.05 9.57
N GLU A 37 -2.50 5.71 10.72
CA GLU A 37 -3.71 4.90 10.75
C GLU A 37 -4.86 5.59 10.01
N GLU A 38 -5.09 6.87 10.31
CA GLU A 38 -6.12 7.66 9.64
C GLU A 38 -5.90 7.73 8.13
N ALA A 39 -4.65 7.96 7.70
CA ALA A 39 -4.31 8.03 6.29
C ALA A 39 -4.44 6.69 5.56
N PHE A 40 -4.09 5.57 6.20
CA PHE A 40 -4.31 4.24 5.65
C PHE A 40 -5.80 3.96 5.43
N LEU A 41 -6.63 4.19 6.43
CA LEU A 41 -8.06 3.91 6.34
C LEU A 41 -8.76 4.80 5.31
N GLU A 42 -8.39 6.07 5.24
CA GLU A 42 -8.92 6.99 4.23
C GLU A 42 -8.39 6.64 2.83
N GLY A 43 -7.13 6.21 2.70
CA GLY A 43 -6.56 5.73 1.44
C GLY A 43 -7.34 4.53 0.89
N ILE A 44 -7.56 3.50 1.73
CA ILE A 44 -8.37 2.31 1.37
C ILE A 44 -9.77 2.74 0.92
N ARG A 45 -10.42 3.65 1.65
CA ARG A 45 -11.76 4.14 1.30
C ARG A 45 -11.80 4.79 -0.08
N ARG A 46 -10.78 5.58 -0.42
CA ARG A 46 -10.68 6.25 -1.74
C ARG A 46 -10.46 5.24 -2.86
N ASP A 47 -9.60 4.26 -2.63
CA ASP A 47 -9.36 3.18 -3.58
C ASP A 47 -10.62 2.36 -3.82
N ASP A 48 -11.32 1.95 -2.77
CA ASP A 48 -12.58 1.23 -2.88
C ASP A 48 -13.61 2.03 -3.71
N GLU A 49 -13.72 3.35 -3.48
CA GLU A 49 -14.60 4.22 -4.28
C GLU A 49 -14.19 4.29 -5.75
N GLU A 50 -12.90 4.31 -6.05
CA GLU A 50 -12.42 4.32 -7.43
C GLU A 50 -12.65 2.98 -8.13
N ILE A 51 -12.37 1.88 -7.45
CA ILE A 51 -12.70 0.53 -7.96
C ILE A 51 -14.20 0.40 -8.22
N ASP A 52 -15.03 0.89 -7.33
CA ASP A 52 -16.49 0.89 -7.52
C ASP A 52 -16.92 1.70 -8.74
N LYS A 53 -16.30 2.84 -9.03
CA LYS A 53 -16.55 3.63 -10.26
C LYS A 53 -16.13 2.85 -11.51
N ILE A 54 -14.97 2.17 -11.48
CA ILE A 54 -14.49 1.36 -12.61
C ILE A 54 -15.46 0.22 -12.89
N VAL A 55 -15.82 -0.58 -11.87
CA VAL A 55 -16.65 -1.78 -12.07
C VAL A 55 -18.12 -1.45 -12.40
N ASN A 56 -18.59 -0.27 -12.04
CA ASN A 56 -19.96 0.20 -12.32
C ASN A 56 -20.06 1.12 -13.56
N ASP A 57 -18.95 1.39 -14.25
CA ASP A 57 -18.96 2.18 -15.47
C ASP A 57 -19.79 1.44 -16.54
N PRO A 58 -20.90 2.05 -17.04
CA PRO A 58 -21.75 1.43 -18.06
C PRO A 58 -21.12 1.41 -19.44
N ALA A 59 -20.02 2.13 -19.66
CA ALA A 59 -19.31 2.15 -20.93
C ALA A 59 -18.58 0.84 -21.16
N GLU A 60 -18.42 0.47 -22.45
CA GLU A 60 -17.60 -0.66 -22.86
C GLU A 60 -16.18 -0.50 -22.31
N PRO A 61 -15.57 -1.56 -21.76
CA PRO A 61 -14.21 -1.49 -21.24
C PRO A 61 -13.20 -1.10 -22.33
N THR A 62 -12.41 -0.06 -22.08
CA THR A 62 -11.31 0.38 -22.92
C THR A 62 -10.01 0.39 -22.13
N PHE A 63 -8.90 0.58 -22.83
CA PHE A 63 -7.59 0.75 -22.19
C PHE A 63 -7.63 1.92 -21.18
N GLU A 64 -8.20 3.06 -21.60
CA GLU A 64 -8.24 4.28 -20.78
C GLU A 64 -9.20 4.16 -19.59
N ASN A 65 -10.44 3.65 -19.81
CA ASN A 65 -11.43 3.62 -18.73
C ASN A 65 -11.28 2.41 -17.80
N THR A 66 -10.34 1.50 -18.11
CA THR A 66 -10.10 0.29 -17.31
C THR A 66 -8.64 0.15 -16.92
N ILE A 67 -7.72 -0.01 -17.88
CA ILE A 67 -6.33 -0.35 -17.57
C ILE A 67 -5.60 0.85 -16.97
N VAL A 68 -5.69 2.02 -17.59
CA VAL A 68 -5.09 3.25 -17.05
C VAL A 68 -5.65 3.59 -15.68
N ARG A 69 -6.95 3.37 -15.46
CA ARG A 69 -7.56 3.62 -14.15
C ARG A 69 -7.18 2.60 -13.09
N VAL A 70 -6.98 1.32 -13.45
CA VAL A 70 -6.49 0.29 -12.54
C VAL A 70 -5.00 0.48 -12.22
N ASP A 71 -4.18 0.89 -13.20
CA ASP A 71 -2.77 1.21 -13.00
C ASP A 71 -2.59 2.52 -12.22
N ASN A 72 -3.43 3.52 -12.59
CA ASN A 72 -3.64 4.74 -11.83
C ASN A 72 -4.82 4.56 -10.86
N GLU A 73 -5.00 3.37 -10.27
CA GLU A 73 -6.00 3.25 -9.19
C GLU A 73 -5.79 4.37 -8.17
N ASN A 74 -4.80 5.12 -8.44
CA ASN A 74 -4.22 6.25 -7.78
C ASN A 74 -4.37 7.58 -8.52
N GLY A 75 -5.09 7.63 -9.66
CA GLY A 75 -5.32 8.85 -10.44
C GLY A 75 -4.04 9.53 -10.96
N ASP A 76 -4.16 10.63 -11.70
CA ASP A 76 -3.05 11.47 -12.20
C ASP A 76 -2.15 12.04 -11.10
N ASN A 77 -2.28 11.56 -9.87
CA ASN A 77 -1.49 11.94 -8.74
C ASN A 77 -0.51 10.81 -8.41
N TYR A 78 0.73 11.00 -8.80
CA TYR A 78 1.92 10.43 -8.16
C TYR A 78 1.82 10.39 -6.61
N TYR A 79 0.70 10.81 -6.06
CA TYR A 79 0.40 11.00 -4.65
C TYR A 79 -0.93 10.37 -4.26
N ASP A 80 -1.25 9.17 -4.77
CA ASP A 80 -2.30 8.41 -4.13
C ASP A 80 -2.02 8.30 -2.63
N LEU A 81 -3.06 8.52 -1.86
CA LEU A 81 -2.95 8.58 -0.41
C LEU A 81 -2.45 7.25 0.16
N LEU A 82 -2.98 6.12 -0.31
CA LEU A 82 -2.60 4.80 0.18
C LEU A 82 -1.15 4.45 -0.18
N SER A 83 -0.74 4.71 -1.41
CA SER A 83 0.64 4.51 -1.87
C SER A 83 1.61 5.41 -1.11
N ARG A 84 1.26 6.69 -0.93
CA ARG A 84 2.08 7.67 -0.23
C ARG A 84 2.29 7.30 1.24
N VAL A 85 1.21 6.99 1.97
CA VAL A 85 1.32 6.61 3.38
C VAL A 85 2.04 5.27 3.53
N SER A 86 1.79 4.30 2.64
CA SER A 86 2.47 2.99 2.65
C SER A 86 3.98 3.13 2.43
N THR A 87 4.38 3.97 1.48
CA THR A 87 5.80 4.23 1.19
C THR A 87 6.50 4.87 2.39
N VAL A 88 5.92 5.95 2.95
CA VAL A 88 6.51 6.64 4.10
C VAL A 88 6.57 5.71 5.31
N PHE A 89 5.50 4.98 5.58
CA PHE A 89 5.45 4.01 6.69
C PHE A 89 6.49 2.90 6.51
N GLY A 90 6.60 2.31 5.30
CA GLY A 90 7.59 1.28 5.00
C GLY A 90 9.03 1.76 5.16
N CYS A 91 9.32 3.02 4.77
CA CYS A 91 10.63 3.65 5.01
C CYS A 91 10.92 3.79 6.51
N MET A 92 9.94 4.25 7.30
CA MET A 92 10.09 4.36 8.75
C MET A 92 10.29 3.01 9.43
N MET A 93 9.51 1.99 9.04
CA MET A 93 9.68 0.62 9.53
C MET A 93 11.08 0.05 9.26
N SER A 94 11.70 0.44 8.16
CA SER A 94 13.02 -0.04 7.77
C SER A 94 14.18 0.73 8.41
N ALA A 95 14.02 2.04 8.63
CA ALA A 95 15.10 2.94 9.04
C ALA A 95 15.04 3.32 10.52
N GLU A 96 13.86 3.51 11.08
CA GLU A 96 13.64 4.09 12.42
C GLU A 96 12.43 3.47 13.12
N THR A 97 12.32 2.14 13.13
CA THR A 97 11.18 1.48 13.78
C THR A 97 11.24 1.57 15.31
N CYS A 98 10.05 1.61 15.91
CA CYS A 98 9.83 1.55 17.35
C CYS A 98 8.66 0.62 17.68
N ASP A 99 8.46 0.32 18.95
CA ASP A 99 7.41 -0.61 19.39
C ASP A 99 6.00 -0.15 18.97
N GLU A 100 5.76 1.15 18.91
CA GLU A 100 4.48 1.73 18.50
C GLU A 100 4.24 1.58 16.98
N LEU A 101 5.27 1.76 16.15
CA LEU A 101 5.20 1.50 14.70
C LEU A 101 5.01 0.01 14.43
N ASP A 102 5.71 -0.86 15.18
CA ASP A 102 5.54 -2.31 15.08
C ASP A 102 4.10 -2.74 15.44
N ALA A 103 3.52 -2.16 16.49
CA ALA A 103 2.13 -2.41 16.87
C ALA A 103 1.14 -1.93 15.80
N LEU A 104 1.40 -0.77 15.20
CA LEU A 104 0.58 -0.26 14.10
C LEU A 104 0.70 -1.14 12.85
N ALA A 105 1.90 -1.62 12.51
CA ALA A 105 2.11 -2.57 11.42
C ALA A 105 1.30 -3.86 11.62
N GLN A 106 1.31 -4.42 12.85
CA GLN A 106 0.52 -5.61 13.17
C GLN A 106 -0.99 -5.36 13.03
N LYS A 107 -1.46 -4.16 13.38
CA LYS A 107 -2.86 -3.76 13.24
C LYS A 107 -3.26 -3.57 11.77
N MET A 108 -2.42 -2.90 10.99
CA MET A 108 -2.75 -2.52 9.61
C MET A 108 -2.51 -3.65 8.60
N SER A 109 -1.55 -4.55 8.84
CA SER A 109 -1.22 -5.63 7.89
C SER A 109 -2.42 -6.47 7.45
N PRO A 110 -3.30 -7.00 8.33
CA PRO A 110 -4.47 -7.74 7.90
C PRO A 110 -5.49 -6.89 7.13
N ILE A 111 -5.63 -5.61 7.49
CA ILE A 111 -6.55 -4.67 6.82
C ILE A 111 -6.09 -4.41 5.38
N LEU A 112 -4.80 -4.09 5.21
CA LEU A 112 -4.19 -3.85 3.90
C LEU A 112 -4.18 -5.12 3.04
N THR A 113 -3.90 -6.29 3.62
CA THR A 113 -3.95 -7.57 2.90
C THR A 113 -5.37 -7.88 2.45
N LYS A 114 -6.36 -7.64 3.31
CA LYS A 114 -7.77 -7.82 2.94
C LYS A 114 -8.14 -6.92 1.77
N HIS A 115 -7.84 -5.62 1.84
CA HIS A 115 -8.09 -4.67 0.75
C HIS A 115 -7.42 -5.13 -0.56
N SER A 116 -6.12 -5.46 -0.52
CA SER A 116 -5.40 -5.99 -1.70
C SER A 116 -6.07 -7.24 -2.28
N ASN A 117 -6.55 -8.17 -1.44
CA ASN A 117 -7.30 -9.34 -1.90
C ASN A 117 -8.64 -8.95 -2.51
N ASP A 118 -9.36 -7.99 -1.91
CA ASP A 118 -10.66 -7.53 -2.41
C ASP A 118 -10.54 -6.91 -3.80
N VAL A 119 -9.48 -6.18 -4.08
CA VAL A 119 -9.18 -5.65 -5.42
C VAL A 119 -8.76 -6.77 -6.40
N LYS A 120 -7.73 -7.55 -6.05
CA LYS A 120 -7.13 -8.56 -6.95
C LYS A 120 -8.04 -9.74 -7.26
N LEU A 121 -8.95 -10.08 -6.36
CA LEU A 121 -9.93 -11.16 -6.54
C LEU A 121 -11.31 -10.64 -6.96
N ASN A 122 -11.43 -9.33 -7.24
CA ASN A 122 -12.68 -8.75 -7.73
C ASN A 122 -12.99 -9.27 -9.12
N ARG A 123 -14.03 -10.11 -9.21
CA ARG A 123 -14.44 -10.73 -10.46
C ARG A 123 -14.86 -9.71 -11.52
N ARG A 124 -15.62 -8.68 -11.13
CA ARG A 124 -16.13 -7.67 -12.07
C ARG A 124 -15.01 -6.82 -12.64
N LEU A 125 -14.03 -6.47 -11.81
CA LEU A 125 -12.84 -5.75 -12.24
C LEU A 125 -12.00 -6.60 -13.20
N PHE A 126 -11.76 -7.86 -12.86
CA PHE A 126 -11.04 -8.78 -13.72
C PHE A 126 -11.75 -9.01 -15.06
N GLU A 127 -13.08 -9.12 -15.09
CA GLU A 127 -13.86 -9.27 -16.34
C GLU A 127 -13.65 -8.05 -17.26
N ARG A 128 -13.55 -6.83 -16.73
CA ARG A 128 -13.22 -5.63 -17.52
C ARG A 128 -11.79 -5.66 -18.06
N VAL A 129 -10.80 -5.98 -17.21
CA VAL A 129 -9.39 -6.12 -17.61
C VAL A 129 -9.24 -7.18 -18.71
N LYS A 130 -9.87 -8.34 -18.51
CA LYS A 130 -9.89 -9.44 -19.49
C LYS A 130 -10.53 -9.02 -20.82
N TYR A 131 -11.62 -8.27 -20.77
CA TYR A 131 -12.27 -7.76 -21.98
C TYR A 131 -11.31 -6.89 -22.78
N VAL A 132 -10.61 -5.95 -22.15
CA VAL A 132 -9.62 -5.12 -22.82
C VAL A 132 -8.49 -5.98 -23.40
N TYR A 133 -7.97 -6.93 -22.64
CA TYR A 133 -6.91 -7.84 -23.08
C TYR A 133 -7.29 -8.66 -24.33
N GLU A 134 -8.54 -9.10 -24.44
CA GLU A 134 -9.02 -9.91 -25.55
C GLU A 134 -9.40 -9.09 -26.80
N HIS A 135 -9.80 -7.81 -26.66
CA HIS A 135 -10.43 -7.04 -27.73
C HIS A 135 -9.61 -5.83 -28.23
N HIS A 136 -8.72 -5.25 -27.41
CA HIS A 136 -7.92 -4.11 -27.81
C HIS A 136 -6.61 -4.53 -28.49
N ARG A 137 -6.36 -4.04 -29.73
CA ARG A 137 -5.25 -4.47 -30.59
C ARG A 137 -4.36 -3.32 -31.08
N GLU A 138 -4.83 -2.08 -30.98
CA GLU A 138 -4.14 -0.89 -31.52
C GLU A 138 -3.51 -0.10 -30.36
N LEU A 139 -2.57 -0.75 -29.65
CA LEU A 139 -1.85 -0.18 -28.52
C LEU A 139 -0.38 0.06 -28.90
N THR A 140 0.24 1.07 -28.31
CA THR A 140 1.71 1.22 -28.36
C THR A 140 2.39 0.07 -27.60
N PRO A 141 3.70 -0.18 -27.83
CA PRO A 141 4.42 -1.23 -27.08
C PRO A 141 4.36 -1.04 -25.56
N GLU A 142 4.35 0.19 -25.08
CA GLU A 142 4.24 0.54 -23.64
C GLU A 142 2.86 0.22 -23.10
N GLU A 143 1.81 0.62 -23.81
CA GLU A 143 0.42 0.33 -23.44
C GLU A 143 0.14 -1.19 -23.46
N GLN A 144 0.67 -1.90 -24.46
CA GLN A 144 0.55 -3.36 -24.53
C GLN A 144 1.23 -4.01 -23.32
N MET A 145 2.43 -3.55 -22.95
CA MET A 145 3.16 -4.07 -21.80
C MET A 145 2.36 -3.83 -20.49
N LEU A 146 1.76 -2.63 -20.35
CA LEU A 146 0.93 -2.30 -19.19
C LEU A 146 -0.29 -3.22 -19.11
N LEU A 147 -0.97 -3.43 -20.24
CA LEU A 147 -2.11 -4.34 -20.32
C LEU A 147 -1.73 -5.78 -19.98
N ASP A 148 -0.63 -6.29 -20.55
CA ASP A 148 -0.13 -7.64 -20.28
C ASP A 148 0.21 -7.81 -18.79
N ASN A 149 0.90 -6.83 -18.20
CA ASN A 149 1.23 -6.84 -16.77
C ASN A 149 0.00 -6.78 -15.88
N ALA A 150 -0.99 -5.97 -16.21
CA ALA A 150 -2.25 -5.89 -15.48
C ALA A 150 -2.99 -7.23 -15.52
N TYR A 151 -3.20 -7.80 -16.72
CA TYR A 151 -3.86 -9.09 -16.88
C TYR A 151 -3.13 -10.22 -16.13
N ASP A 152 -1.82 -10.35 -16.34
CA ASP A 152 -0.98 -11.36 -15.68
C ASP A 152 -0.98 -11.17 -14.16
N GLY A 153 -0.99 -9.92 -13.68
CA GLY A 153 -1.08 -9.59 -12.26
C GLY A 153 -2.35 -10.16 -11.62
N PHE A 154 -3.50 -9.96 -12.26
CA PHE A 154 -4.77 -10.55 -11.80
C PHE A 154 -4.75 -12.09 -11.86
N VAL A 155 -4.28 -12.67 -12.94
CA VAL A 155 -4.22 -14.14 -13.11
C VAL A 155 -3.34 -14.77 -12.04
N ARG A 156 -2.13 -14.23 -11.82
CA ARG A 156 -1.19 -14.71 -10.79
C ARG A 156 -1.72 -14.52 -9.38
N SER A 157 -2.54 -13.49 -9.16
CA SER A 157 -3.20 -13.24 -7.89
C SER A 157 -4.45 -14.10 -7.65
N GLY A 158 -4.79 -15.01 -8.59
CA GLY A 158 -5.86 -15.99 -8.41
C GLY A 158 -7.23 -15.55 -8.95
N ALA A 159 -7.31 -14.56 -9.84
CA ALA A 159 -8.57 -14.07 -10.41
C ALA A 159 -9.37 -15.19 -11.15
N LEU A 160 -8.68 -16.19 -11.69
CA LEU A 160 -9.26 -17.33 -12.38
C LEU A 160 -9.75 -18.46 -11.45
N LEU A 161 -9.46 -18.39 -10.16
CA LEU A 161 -9.93 -19.38 -9.21
C LEU A 161 -11.45 -19.32 -9.04
N ASP A 162 -12.05 -20.45 -8.71
CA ASP A 162 -13.43 -20.49 -8.22
C ASP A 162 -13.56 -19.85 -6.84
N GLU A 163 -14.77 -19.65 -6.35
CA GLU A 163 -15.00 -18.96 -5.09
C GLU A 163 -14.39 -19.71 -3.88
N GLU A 164 -14.36 -21.05 -3.90
CA GLU A 164 -13.70 -21.84 -2.85
C GLU A 164 -12.18 -21.63 -2.88
N GLY A 165 -11.58 -21.63 -4.06
CA GLY A 165 -10.16 -21.35 -4.25
C GLY A 165 -9.77 -19.93 -3.83
N LYS A 166 -10.59 -18.93 -4.18
CA LYS A 166 -10.39 -17.54 -3.75
C LYS A 166 -10.46 -17.39 -2.22
N GLU A 167 -11.44 -18.01 -1.59
CA GLU A 167 -11.57 -17.96 -0.12
C GLU A 167 -10.38 -18.64 0.58
N LYS A 168 -9.89 -19.74 0.04
CA LYS A 168 -8.69 -20.40 0.53
C LYS A 168 -7.44 -19.53 0.34
N LEU A 169 -7.33 -18.89 -0.81
CA LEU A 169 -6.21 -17.97 -1.10
C LEU A 169 -6.21 -16.76 -0.16
N ARG A 170 -7.38 -16.16 0.13
CA ARG A 170 -7.51 -15.06 1.10
C ARG A 170 -6.91 -15.45 2.46
N LYS A 171 -7.30 -16.60 2.99
CA LYS A 171 -6.77 -17.09 4.28
C LYS A 171 -5.26 -17.31 4.27
N LEU A 172 -4.73 -17.87 3.18
CA LEU A 172 -3.30 -18.10 3.04
C LEU A 172 -2.51 -16.80 2.91
N THR A 173 -3.01 -15.81 2.18
CA THR A 173 -2.34 -14.51 2.06
C THR A 173 -2.39 -13.70 3.36
N GLU A 174 -3.49 -13.76 4.10
CA GLU A 174 -3.59 -13.14 5.43
C GLU A 174 -2.60 -13.78 6.41
N GLU A 175 -2.52 -15.10 6.47
CA GLU A 175 -1.55 -15.81 7.31
C GLU A 175 -0.11 -15.50 6.88
N ALA A 176 0.18 -15.52 5.58
CA ALA A 176 1.51 -15.23 5.05
C ALA A 176 1.96 -13.79 5.34
N SER A 177 1.06 -12.81 5.27
CA SER A 177 1.39 -11.42 5.59
C SER A 177 1.78 -11.24 7.06
N MET A 178 1.03 -11.88 7.97
CA MET A 178 1.34 -11.83 9.40
C MET A 178 2.65 -12.56 9.75
N LEU A 179 2.90 -13.73 9.14
CA LEU A 179 4.15 -14.47 9.33
C LEU A 179 5.35 -13.70 8.79
N SER A 180 5.22 -13.03 7.65
CA SER A 180 6.28 -12.20 7.07
C SER A 180 6.62 -11.01 7.97
N LEU A 181 5.60 -10.33 8.51
CA LEU A 181 5.79 -9.25 9.47
C LEU A 181 6.49 -9.75 10.74
N GLN A 182 6.03 -10.85 11.32
CA GLN A 182 6.62 -11.44 12.51
C GLN A 182 8.07 -11.88 12.27
N PHE A 183 8.38 -12.45 11.10
CA PHE A 183 9.74 -12.81 10.73
C PHE A 183 10.66 -11.59 10.71
N SER A 184 10.23 -10.50 10.08
CA SER A 184 11.00 -9.25 10.00
C SER A 184 11.25 -8.65 11.38
N GLN A 185 10.23 -8.62 12.25
CA GLN A 185 10.35 -8.14 13.63
C GLN A 185 11.28 -9.01 14.47
N ASN A 186 11.19 -10.34 14.33
CA ASN A 186 12.09 -11.27 15.03
C ASN A 186 13.54 -11.08 14.57
N LEU A 187 13.79 -10.97 13.27
CA LEU A 187 15.12 -10.73 12.72
C LEU A 187 15.74 -9.43 13.26
N LEU A 188 14.94 -8.36 13.27
CA LEU A 188 15.40 -7.08 13.82
C LEU A 188 15.71 -7.18 15.32
N LYS A 189 14.87 -7.87 16.08
CA LYS A 189 15.08 -8.10 17.52
C LYS A 189 16.36 -8.88 17.79
N GLU A 190 16.62 -9.94 17.04
CA GLU A 190 17.86 -10.75 17.16
C GLU A 190 19.08 -9.90 16.78
N ASN A 191 19.01 -9.11 15.70
CA ASN A 191 20.10 -8.21 15.31
C ASN A 191 20.40 -7.16 16.40
N LYS A 192 19.38 -6.59 17.03
CA LYS A 192 19.54 -5.62 18.14
C LYS A 192 20.10 -6.30 19.41
N ALA A 193 19.80 -7.57 19.64
CA ALA A 193 20.29 -8.31 20.81
C ALA A 193 21.73 -8.82 20.62
N PHE A 194 22.20 -8.94 19.36
CA PHE A 194 23.55 -9.40 19.08
C PHE A 194 24.58 -8.37 19.51
N THR A 195 25.56 -8.81 20.31
CA THR A 195 26.70 -7.98 20.75
C THR A 195 27.99 -8.76 20.55
N LEU A 196 28.88 -8.22 19.73
CA LEU A 196 30.26 -8.70 19.62
C LEU A 196 31.17 -7.85 20.49
N ASN A 197 31.71 -8.43 21.56
CA ASN A 197 32.65 -7.74 22.44
C ASN A 197 34.08 -8.07 22.04
N ILE A 198 34.76 -7.12 21.37
CA ILE A 198 36.17 -7.26 20.98
C ILE A 198 37.03 -6.75 22.15
N THR A 199 37.83 -7.60 22.74
CA THR A 199 38.67 -7.27 23.90
C THR A 199 40.18 -7.21 23.58
N ASP A 200 40.57 -7.62 22.37
CA ASP A 200 41.97 -7.61 21.89
C ASP A 200 42.07 -6.68 20.67
N GLU A 201 42.92 -5.68 20.75
CA GLU A 201 43.14 -4.68 19.67
C GLU A 201 43.60 -5.36 18.37
N ALA A 202 44.34 -6.48 18.45
CA ALA A 202 44.76 -7.24 17.27
C ALA A 202 43.62 -7.84 16.46
N GLN A 203 42.42 -7.98 17.03
CA GLN A 203 41.22 -8.47 16.34
C GLN A 203 40.55 -7.37 15.46
N LEU A 204 40.99 -6.12 15.57
CA LEU A 204 40.53 -5.00 14.75
C LEU A 204 41.35 -4.83 13.47
N ASP A 205 42.46 -5.61 13.33
CA ASP A 205 43.31 -5.52 12.14
C ASP A 205 42.58 -6.06 10.91
N GLY A 206 42.31 -5.20 9.94
CA GLY A 206 41.58 -5.54 8.71
C GLY A 206 40.08 -5.26 8.74
N LEU A 207 39.54 -4.60 9.78
CA LEU A 207 38.14 -4.12 9.83
C LEU A 207 38.02 -2.70 9.25
#